data_5d31a814615678c6bb1155b43a9c5e10
#
_entry.id   5d31a814615678c6bb1155b43a9c5e10
#
_cell.length_a   1.000
_cell.length_b   1.000
_cell.length_c   1.000
_cell.angle_alpha   90.00
_cell.angle_beta   90.00
_cell.angle_gamma   90.00
#
_symmetry.space_group_name_H-M   'P 1'
#
loop_
_entity.id
_entity.type
_entity.pdbx_description
1 polymer ?
#
loop_
_entity_poly.entity_id
_entity_poly.type
_entity_poly.pdbx_seq_one_letter_code
_entity_poly.pdbx_strand_id
1 'polypeptide(L)'
;MKLTAEQIQDNWNKFLSIIDEHISEPRCSGLKLFYEVYAERIMLMPASHKKEYHNAFPGGYVDHVLRVVQCALKLNKVWIEMGVDTSTYTV
;
A
#
# COMPACT_ATOMS: atom_id res chain seq x y z
N MET A 1 14.16 8.87 10.21
CA MET A 1 12.97 8.24 10.76
C MET A 1 13.10 6.72 10.66
N LYS A 2 12.73 6.02 11.69
CA LYS A 2 12.74 4.55 11.70
C LYS A 2 11.37 4.04 12.12
N LEU A 3 11.00 2.89 11.61
CA LEU A 3 9.78 2.20 12.04
C LEU A 3 10.15 1.10 13.03
N THR A 4 9.33 0.93 14.05
CA THR A 4 9.46 -0.20 14.97
C THR A 4 8.98 -1.47 14.29
N ALA A 5 9.38 -2.64 14.83
CA ALA A 5 8.89 -3.92 14.31
C ALA A 5 7.36 -4.01 14.34
N GLU A 6 6.76 -3.46 15.40
CA GLU A 6 5.30 -3.41 15.53
C GLU A 6 4.66 -2.55 14.45
N GLN A 7 5.23 -1.37 14.18
CA GLN A 7 4.74 -0.50 13.10
C GLN A 7 4.85 -1.15 11.73
N ILE A 8 5.94 -1.85 11.46
CA ILE A 8 6.15 -2.58 10.21
C ILE A 8 5.06 -3.66 10.06
N GLN A 9 4.79 -4.41 11.12
CA GLN A 9 3.75 -5.44 11.10
C GLN A 9 2.36 -4.84 10.91
N ASP A 10 2.05 -3.75 11.59
CA ASP A 10 0.76 -3.05 11.45
C ASP A 10 0.57 -2.54 10.03
N ASN A 11 1.60 -1.96 9.44
CA ASN A 11 1.56 -1.50 8.06
C ASN A 11 1.32 -2.65 7.08
N TRP A 12 1.96 -3.78 7.32
CA TRP A 12 1.75 -4.98 6.50
C TRP A 12 0.31 -5.46 6.56
N ASN A 13 -0.25 -5.52 7.77
CA ASN A 13 -1.64 -5.91 7.97
C ASN A 13 -2.62 -4.97 7.25
N LYS A 14 -2.37 -3.67 7.31
CA LYS A 14 -3.16 -2.67 6.57
C LYS A 14 -3.05 -2.85 5.07
N PHE A 15 -1.85 -3.12 4.58
CA PHE A 15 -1.58 -3.36 3.17
C PHE A 15 -2.40 -4.55 2.64
N LEU A 16 -2.40 -5.66 3.37
CA LEU A 16 -3.19 -6.85 3.00
C LEU A 16 -4.69 -6.56 3.07
N SER A 17 -5.15 -5.80 4.08
CA SER A 17 -6.54 -5.38 4.20
C SER A 17 -7.02 -4.59 2.99
N ILE A 18 -6.19 -3.68 2.49
CA ILE A 18 -6.51 -2.86 1.33
C ILE A 18 -6.70 -3.74 0.09
N ILE A 19 -5.86 -4.75 -0.07
CA ILE A 19 -6.01 -5.70 -1.17
C ILE A 19 -7.35 -6.43 -1.08
N ASP A 20 -7.72 -6.90 0.12
CA ASP A 20 -9.00 -7.56 0.34
C ASP A 20 -10.20 -6.66 0.02
N GLU A 21 -10.14 -5.40 0.42
CA GLU A 21 -11.26 -4.47 0.29
C GLU A 21 -11.45 -3.91 -1.11
N HIS A 22 -10.35 -3.68 -1.83
CA HIS A 22 -10.37 -2.88 -3.05
C HIS A 22 -10.07 -3.66 -4.34
N ILE A 23 -9.57 -4.88 -4.22
CA ILE A 23 -9.21 -5.68 -5.40
C ILE A 23 -10.11 -6.90 -5.47
N SER A 24 -10.83 -7.04 -6.58
CA SER A 24 -11.77 -8.15 -6.79
C SER A 24 -11.05 -9.42 -7.24
N GLU A 25 -11.73 -10.56 -7.05
CA GLU A 25 -11.26 -11.83 -7.58
C GLU A 25 -11.32 -11.82 -9.14
N PRO A 26 -10.44 -12.54 -9.84
CA PRO A 26 -9.40 -13.45 -9.30
C PRO A 26 -8.09 -12.75 -8.90
N ARG A 27 -7.95 -11.46 -9.18
CA ARG A 27 -6.72 -10.72 -8.90
C ARG A 27 -6.37 -10.66 -7.41
N CYS A 28 -7.38 -10.57 -6.55
CA CYS A 28 -7.17 -10.48 -5.11
C CYS A 28 -6.40 -11.69 -4.58
N SER A 29 -6.87 -12.90 -4.89
CA SER A 29 -6.21 -14.13 -4.45
C SER A 29 -4.80 -14.27 -5.00
N GLY A 30 -4.59 -13.91 -6.26
CA GLY A 30 -3.28 -13.96 -6.90
C GLY A 30 -2.28 -13.03 -6.25
N LEU A 31 -2.70 -11.80 -5.97
CA LEU A 31 -1.84 -10.82 -5.30
C LEU A 31 -1.53 -11.22 -3.87
N LYS A 32 -2.52 -11.72 -3.13
CA LYS A 32 -2.31 -12.19 -1.76
C LYS A 32 -1.30 -13.32 -1.69
N LEU A 33 -1.40 -14.27 -2.62
CA LEU A 33 -0.44 -15.37 -2.68
C LEU A 33 0.97 -14.86 -2.98
N PHE A 34 1.11 -13.95 -3.93
CA PHE A 34 2.40 -13.34 -4.26
C PHE A 34 3.02 -12.65 -3.04
N TYR A 35 2.24 -11.83 -2.34
CA TYR A 35 2.73 -11.10 -1.18
C TYR A 35 3.00 -12.02 0.01
N GLU A 36 2.27 -13.12 0.15
CA GLU A 36 2.55 -14.13 1.17
C GLU A 36 3.92 -14.79 0.95
N VAL A 37 4.22 -15.16 -0.28
CA VAL A 37 5.48 -15.82 -0.63
C VAL A 37 6.68 -14.91 -0.38
N TYR A 38 6.54 -13.62 -0.66
CA TYR A 38 7.63 -12.64 -0.55
C TYR A 38 7.47 -11.71 0.65
N ALA A 39 6.65 -12.07 1.63
CA ALA A 39 6.26 -11.19 2.73
C ALA A 39 7.46 -10.57 3.45
N GLU A 40 8.44 -11.36 3.87
CA GLU A 40 9.58 -10.84 4.62
C GLU A 40 10.38 -9.81 3.82
N ARG A 41 10.61 -10.08 2.55
CA ARG A 41 11.39 -9.18 1.69
C ARG A 41 10.67 -7.88 1.45
N ILE A 42 9.37 -7.94 1.16
CA ILE A 42 8.57 -6.75 0.83
C ILE A 42 8.31 -5.93 2.10
N MET A 43 8.01 -6.61 3.20
CA MET A 43 7.72 -5.95 4.47
C MET A 43 8.88 -5.09 4.95
N LEU A 44 10.12 -5.53 4.75
CA LEU A 44 11.32 -4.82 5.19
C LEU A 44 11.94 -3.93 4.13
N MET A 45 11.43 -3.96 2.90
CA MET A 45 12.02 -3.22 1.79
C MET A 45 11.91 -1.71 1.98
N PRO A 46 13.00 -0.95 1.80
CA PRO A 46 12.92 0.51 1.79
C PRO A 46 12.34 1.01 0.46
N ALA A 47 11.76 2.22 0.46
CA ALA A 47 11.26 2.84 -0.75
C ALA A 47 12.37 3.37 -1.64
N SER A 48 13.56 3.63 -1.08
CA SER A 48 14.74 4.09 -1.81
C SER A 48 15.99 3.48 -1.22
N HIS A 49 17.02 3.32 -2.05
CA HIS A 49 18.34 2.82 -1.60
C HIS A 49 19.23 3.93 -1.05
N LYS A 50 18.90 5.20 -1.28
CA LYS A 50 19.67 6.35 -0.81
C LYS A 50 19.02 6.95 0.42
N LYS A 51 19.82 7.14 1.48
CA LYS A 51 19.33 7.60 2.79
C LYS A 51 18.68 8.99 2.74
N GLU A 52 19.10 9.83 1.83
CA GLU A 52 18.56 11.20 1.66
C GLU A 52 17.20 11.23 0.96
N TYR A 53 16.74 10.10 0.43
CA TYR A 53 15.45 10.04 -0.25
C TYR A 53 14.36 9.61 0.72
N HIS A 54 13.12 9.95 0.36
CA HIS A 54 11.96 9.66 1.18
C HIS A 54 11.80 8.16 1.45
N ASN A 55 11.53 7.84 2.70
CA ASN A 55 11.28 6.46 3.16
C ASN A 55 12.42 5.46 2.87
N ALA A 56 13.67 5.93 2.87
CA ALA A 56 14.84 5.08 2.67
C ALA A 56 15.23 4.36 3.98
N PHE A 57 14.27 3.68 4.61
CA PHE A 57 14.45 2.92 5.86
C PHE A 57 13.69 1.59 5.77
N PRO A 58 14.05 0.59 6.59
CA PRO A 58 13.33 -0.70 6.58
C PRO A 58 11.83 -0.51 6.82
N GLY A 59 11.02 -1.14 5.97
CA GLY A 59 9.58 -0.98 6.01
C GLY A 59 9.06 0.23 5.25
N GLY A 60 9.95 1.06 4.72
CA GLY A 60 9.58 2.31 4.04
C GLY A 60 8.76 2.13 2.79
N TYR A 61 8.96 1.03 2.05
CA TYR A 61 8.18 0.78 0.84
C TYR A 61 6.69 0.63 1.14
N VAL A 62 6.33 -0.23 2.07
CA VAL A 62 4.93 -0.45 2.44
C VAL A 62 4.32 0.82 3.04
N ASP A 63 5.08 1.52 3.90
CA ASP A 63 4.64 2.80 4.46
C ASP A 63 4.32 3.81 3.36
N HIS A 64 5.21 3.92 2.37
CA HIS A 64 5.01 4.81 1.22
C HIS A 64 3.77 4.42 0.40
N VAL A 65 3.61 3.14 0.08
CA VAL A 65 2.45 2.66 -0.69
C VAL A 65 1.15 2.96 0.06
N LEU A 66 1.10 2.74 1.37
CA LEU A 66 -0.09 3.05 2.17
C LEU A 66 -0.45 4.53 2.10
N ARG A 67 0.53 5.41 2.16
CA ARG A 67 0.30 6.86 2.04
C ARG A 67 -0.23 7.25 0.68
N VAL A 68 0.33 6.67 -0.38
CA VAL A 68 -0.13 6.91 -1.76
C VAL A 68 -1.56 6.44 -1.94
N VAL A 69 -1.89 5.24 -1.44
CA VAL A 69 -3.25 4.70 -1.54
C VAL A 69 -4.24 5.56 -0.76
N GLN A 70 -3.89 6.01 0.43
CA GLN A 70 -4.74 6.89 1.22
C GLN A 70 -5.03 8.21 0.49
N CYS A 71 -4.01 8.80 -0.14
CA CYS A 71 -4.20 10.00 -0.95
C CYS A 71 -5.12 9.73 -2.15
N ALA A 72 -4.93 8.60 -2.82
CA ALA A 72 -5.75 8.22 -3.98
C ALA A 72 -7.22 8.03 -3.58
N LEU A 73 -7.47 7.39 -2.45
CA LEU A 73 -8.84 7.18 -1.96
C LEU A 73 -9.53 8.50 -1.60
N LYS A 74 -8.80 9.41 -0.96
CA LYS A 74 -9.33 10.74 -0.64
C LYS A 74 -9.65 11.53 -1.90
N LEU A 75 -8.76 11.51 -2.87
CA LEU A 75 -8.96 12.20 -4.14
C LEU A 75 -10.16 11.63 -4.89
N ASN A 76 -10.30 10.31 -4.91
CA ASN A 76 -11.44 9.63 -5.51
C ASN A 76 -12.75 10.09 -4.88
N LYS A 77 -12.80 10.21 -3.55
CA LYS A 77 -13.97 10.68 -2.81
C LYS A 77 -14.35 12.11 -3.21
N VAL A 78 -13.36 12.99 -3.30
CA VAL A 78 -13.58 14.38 -3.73
C VAL A 78 -14.13 14.44 -5.14
N TRP A 79 -13.57 13.65 -6.05
CA TRP A 79 -14.05 13.62 -7.44
C TRP A 79 -15.48 13.13 -7.53
N ILE A 80 -15.86 12.10 -6.77
CA ILE A 80 -17.24 11.62 -6.72
C ILE A 80 -18.17 12.72 -6.21
N GLU A 81 -17.78 13.45 -5.17
CA GLU A 81 -18.56 14.58 -4.64
C GLU A 81 -18.73 15.68 -5.67
N MET A 82 -17.79 15.84 -6.59
CA MET A 82 -17.85 16.80 -7.68
C MET A 82 -18.57 16.28 -8.92
N GLY A 83 -19.12 15.07 -8.86
CA GLY A 83 -19.88 14.49 -9.96
C GLY A 83 -19.06 13.76 -11.02
N VAL A 84 -17.79 13.48 -10.75
CA VAL A 84 -16.94 12.74 -11.69
C VAL A 84 -17.13 11.24 -11.48
N ASP A 85 -17.34 10.51 -12.59
CA ASP A 85 -17.38 9.05 -12.54
C ASP A 85 -15.96 8.49 -12.54
N THR A 86 -15.57 7.88 -11.42
CA THR A 86 -14.23 7.32 -11.24
C THR A 86 -14.19 5.81 -11.39
N SER A 87 -15.28 5.17 -11.77
CA SER A 87 -15.37 3.71 -11.85
C SER A 87 -14.35 3.09 -12.81
N THR A 88 -13.96 3.81 -13.88
CA THR A 88 -12.97 3.36 -14.85
C THR A 88 -11.54 3.40 -14.32
N TYR A 89 -11.29 4.08 -13.21
CA TYR A 89 -9.97 4.22 -12.60
C TYR A 89 -9.76 3.27 -11.41
N THR A 90 -10.75 2.47 -11.09
CA THR A 90 -10.68 1.48 -10.01
C THR A 90 -9.89 0.27 -10.49
N VAL A 91 -8.89 -0.11 -9.73
CA VAL A 91 -8.04 -1.23 -10.07
C VAL A 91 -8.64 -2.54 -9.56
#